data_3dc93b15937e0dbdd99e282a9b518da1
#
_entry.id   3dc93b15937e0dbdd99e282a9b518da1
#
_cell.length_a   1.000
_cell.length_b   1.000
_cell.length_c   1.000
_cell.angle_alpha   90.00
_cell.angle_beta   90.00
_cell.angle_gamma   90.00
#
_symmetry.space_group_name_H-M   'P 1'
#
loop_
_entity.id
_entity.type
_entity.pdbx_description
1 polymer ?
#
loop_
_entity_poly.entity_id
_entity_poly.type
_entity_poly.pdbx_seq_one_letter_code
_entity_poly.pdbx_strand_id
1 'polypeptide(L)'
;RRLDLLKLHNFEDVLGMVRLIPILSYRKIPDQIRVTDLEDCGSELLIRGRLSVLLPAPIRLRLEGIYCILERETFRLSIPLTPGPLRYYLKDYRKYDYLPQEERVVPKTLAKYVDPSRKTPATPQTCFLSRDGRFFPLLGEFQTEESAYLFRKSYEDRRQYLLLDDTAKSTSFLEQYIRTFLLHFFPQEPSDPS
;
A
#
# COMPACT_ATOMS: atom_id res chain seq x y z
N ARG A 1 13.56 27.17 -51.49
CA ARG A 1 14.55 26.49 -50.65
C ARG A 1 14.43 26.80 -49.13
N ARG A 2 14.42 28.06 -48.67
CA ARG A 2 14.23 28.39 -47.24
C ARG A 2 12.87 28.03 -46.70
N LEU A 3 11.83 28.32 -47.46
CA LEU A 3 10.42 28.04 -47.11
C LEU A 3 10.16 26.53 -47.03
N ASP A 4 10.76 25.75 -47.89
CA ASP A 4 10.59 24.29 -47.94
C ASP A 4 11.28 23.62 -46.74
N LEU A 5 12.45 24.12 -46.33
CA LEU A 5 13.13 23.71 -45.11
C LEU A 5 12.31 24.02 -43.82
N LEU A 6 11.69 25.22 -43.77
CA LEU A 6 10.82 25.59 -42.66
C LEU A 6 9.56 24.70 -42.57
N LYS A 7 8.95 24.39 -43.72
CA LYS A 7 7.80 23.48 -43.78
C LYS A 7 8.18 22.08 -43.35
N LEU A 8 9.33 21.57 -43.77
CA LEU A 8 9.83 20.27 -43.37
C LEU A 8 10.07 20.20 -41.89
N HIS A 9 10.75 21.21 -41.31
CA HIS A 9 11.00 21.29 -39.89
C HIS A 9 9.71 21.33 -39.07
N ASN A 10 8.74 22.18 -39.44
CA ASN A 10 7.45 22.21 -38.76
C ASN A 10 6.70 20.87 -38.86
N PHE A 11 6.78 20.19 -39.99
CA PHE A 11 6.18 18.86 -40.16
C PHE A 11 6.83 17.83 -39.23
N GLU A 12 8.15 17.81 -39.15
CA GLU A 12 8.91 16.91 -38.28
C GLU A 12 8.58 17.20 -36.80
N ASP A 13 8.48 18.45 -36.38
CA ASP A 13 8.08 18.85 -35.03
C ASP A 13 6.67 18.39 -34.68
N VAL A 14 5.71 18.62 -35.57
CA VAL A 14 4.32 18.15 -35.37
C VAL A 14 4.29 16.61 -35.31
N LEU A 15 4.98 15.94 -36.21
CA LEU A 15 5.07 14.48 -36.19
C LEU A 15 5.73 13.95 -34.91
N GLY A 16 6.75 14.64 -34.41
CA GLY A 16 7.40 14.37 -33.13
C GLY A 16 6.40 14.48 -31.97
N MET A 17 5.63 15.55 -31.89
CA MET A 17 4.58 15.74 -30.88
C MET A 17 3.51 14.64 -30.96
N VAL A 18 3.03 14.27 -32.14
CA VAL A 18 2.04 13.21 -32.31
C VAL A 18 2.58 11.86 -31.79
N ARG A 19 3.86 11.57 -32.01
CA ARG A 19 4.53 10.36 -31.49
C ARG A 19 4.67 10.34 -29.97
N LEU A 20 4.62 11.50 -29.30
CA LEU A 20 4.66 11.62 -27.84
C LEU A 20 3.29 11.45 -27.19
N ILE A 21 2.18 11.61 -27.93
CA ILE A 21 0.80 11.46 -27.40
C ILE A 21 0.61 10.15 -26.60
N PRO A 22 1.11 8.98 -27.04
CA PRO A 22 0.95 7.74 -26.28
C PRO A 22 1.54 7.79 -24.85
N ILE A 23 2.48 8.70 -24.59
CA ILE A 23 3.05 8.89 -23.23
C ILE A 23 1.95 9.35 -22.25
N LEU A 24 0.94 10.08 -22.71
CA LEU A 24 -0.19 10.51 -21.89
C LEU A 24 -1.01 9.34 -21.33
N SER A 25 -0.90 8.15 -21.93
CA SER A 25 -1.52 6.91 -21.41
C SER A 25 -1.04 6.58 -20.01
N TYR A 26 0.21 6.88 -19.67
CA TYR A 26 0.78 6.60 -18.36
C TYR A 26 0.06 7.35 -17.22
N ARG A 27 -0.41 8.57 -17.49
CA ARG A 27 -1.14 9.36 -16.50
C ARG A 27 -2.49 8.73 -16.10
N LYS A 28 -3.09 7.95 -16.99
CA LYS A 28 -4.40 7.32 -16.77
C LYS A 28 -4.30 5.97 -16.05
N ILE A 29 -3.10 5.40 -15.88
CA ILE A 29 -2.90 4.05 -15.33
C ILE A 29 -3.61 3.85 -13.98
N PRO A 30 -3.50 4.76 -12.97
CA PRO A 30 -4.09 4.50 -11.65
C PRO A 30 -5.59 4.24 -11.66
N ASP A 31 -6.32 4.81 -12.63
CA ASP A 31 -7.78 4.68 -12.75
C ASP A 31 -8.22 3.58 -13.73
N GLN A 32 -7.27 2.89 -14.36
CA GLN A 32 -7.52 1.96 -15.45
C GLN A 32 -7.06 0.53 -15.13
N ILE A 33 -7.03 0.19 -13.84
CA ILE A 33 -6.59 -1.12 -13.37
C ILE A 33 -7.77 -2.04 -13.10
N ARG A 34 -7.58 -3.34 -13.38
CA ARG A 34 -8.48 -4.41 -12.99
C ARG A 34 -7.68 -5.64 -12.55
N VAL A 35 -7.87 -6.08 -11.33
CA VAL A 35 -7.27 -7.31 -10.80
C VAL A 35 -7.96 -8.52 -11.44
N THR A 36 -7.18 -9.47 -11.93
CA THR A 36 -7.69 -10.70 -12.55
C THR A 36 -7.25 -11.96 -11.83
N ASP A 37 -6.13 -11.90 -11.10
CA ASP A 37 -5.56 -13.07 -10.44
C ASP A 37 -4.78 -12.65 -9.19
N LEU A 38 -4.83 -13.51 -8.17
CA LEU A 38 -4.14 -13.35 -6.89
C LEU A 38 -3.51 -14.68 -6.49
N GLU A 39 -2.20 -14.69 -6.32
CA GLU A 39 -1.43 -15.86 -5.91
C GLU A 39 -0.69 -15.57 -4.61
N ASP A 40 -0.92 -16.41 -3.60
CA ASP A 40 -0.24 -16.35 -2.31
C ASP A 40 0.97 -17.28 -2.31
N CYS A 41 2.15 -16.72 -2.47
CA CYS A 41 3.42 -17.46 -2.53
C CYS A 41 4.08 -17.66 -1.14
N GLY A 42 3.37 -17.38 -0.05
CA GLY A 42 3.87 -17.51 1.32
C GLY A 42 4.68 -16.31 1.79
N SER A 43 5.81 -16.01 1.15
CA SER A 43 6.66 -14.84 1.46
C SER A 43 6.26 -13.57 0.71
N GLU A 44 5.47 -13.69 -0.33
CA GLU A 44 4.97 -12.57 -1.14
C GLU A 44 3.56 -12.84 -1.65
N LEU A 45 2.84 -11.78 -1.92
CA LEU A 45 1.55 -11.79 -2.58
C LEU A 45 1.74 -11.32 -4.02
N LEU A 46 1.42 -12.18 -4.98
CA LEU A 46 1.55 -11.88 -6.40
C LEU A 46 0.18 -11.54 -6.98
N ILE A 47 0.02 -10.32 -7.48
CA ILE A 47 -1.22 -9.83 -8.06
C ILE A 47 -0.99 -9.61 -9.55
N ARG A 48 -1.91 -10.13 -10.37
CA ARG A 48 -1.90 -9.90 -11.81
C ARG A 48 -3.20 -9.22 -12.22
N GLY A 49 -3.12 -8.42 -13.26
CA GLY A 49 -4.31 -7.78 -13.76
C GLY A 49 -4.13 -7.12 -15.12
N ARG A 50 -5.17 -6.42 -15.53
CA ARG A 50 -5.23 -5.71 -16.80
C ARG A 50 -5.31 -4.21 -16.62
N LEU A 51 -4.82 -3.51 -17.62
CA LEU A 51 -4.96 -2.07 -17.81
C LEU A 51 -5.94 -1.86 -18.95
N SER A 52 -6.84 -0.89 -18.81
CA SER A 52 -7.72 -0.46 -19.92
C SER A 52 -7.03 0.51 -20.89
N VAL A 53 -5.71 0.69 -20.76
CA VAL A 53 -4.87 1.52 -21.63
C VAL A 53 -3.71 0.70 -22.16
N LEU A 54 -3.37 0.92 -23.44
CA LEU A 54 -2.20 0.33 -24.06
C LEU A 54 -0.96 1.19 -23.78
N LEU A 55 0.03 0.61 -23.11
CA LEU A 55 1.28 1.31 -22.81
C LEU A 55 2.26 1.20 -24.00
N PRO A 56 2.90 2.32 -24.39
CA PRO A 56 3.86 2.36 -25.50
C PRO A 56 5.16 1.60 -25.18
N ALA A 57 5.55 1.53 -23.91
CA ALA A 57 6.73 0.80 -23.45
C ALA A 57 6.50 0.21 -22.04
N PRO A 58 7.21 -0.87 -21.68
CA PRO A 58 7.11 -1.46 -20.35
C PRO A 58 7.75 -0.56 -19.29
N ILE A 59 7.14 -0.55 -18.10
CA ILE A 59 7.64 0.19 -16.94
C ILE A 59 7.85 -0.77 -15.77
N ARG A 60 8.91 -0.52 -15.01
CA ARG A 60 9.22 -1.22 -13.76
C ARG A 60 9.24 -0.20 -12.63
N LEU A 61 8.41 -0.44 -11.61
CA LEU A 61 8.26 0.45 -10.45
C LEU A 61 8.67 -0.30 -9.19
N ARG A 62 9.26 0.43 -8.24
CA ARG A 62 9.61 -0.14 -6.93
C ARG A 62 9.38 0.91 -5.83
N LEU A 63 8.64 0.52 -4.79
CA LEU A 63 8.36 1.33 -3.63
C LEU A 63 8.25 0.43 -2.40
N GLU A 64 8.99 0.72 -1.33
CA GLU A 64 8.94 0.02 -0.03
C GLU A 64 9.08 -1.53 -0.10
N GLY A 65 9.78 -2.03 -1.10
CA GLY A 65 9.93 -3.46 -1.33
C GLY A 65 8.87 -4.06 -2.26
N ILE A 66 7.81 -3.33 -2.55
CA ILE A 66 6.81 -3.69 -3.55
C ILE A 66 7.42 -3.49 -4.93
N TYR A 67 7.22 -4.45 -5.80
CA TYR A 67 7.70 -4.42 -7.18
C TYR A 67 6.56 -4.57 -8.16
N CYS A 68 6.49 -3.68 -9.16
CA CYS A 68 5.45 -3.68 -10.19
C CYS A 68 6.06 -3.64 -11.58
N ILE A 69 5.54 -4.48 -12.47
CA ILE A 69 5.81 -4.44 -13.90
C ILE A 69 4.50 -4.12 -14.61
N LEU A 70 4.54 -3.09 -15.45
CA LEU A 70 3.45 -2.69 -16.33
C LEU A 70 3.93 -2.95 -17.76
N GLU A 71 3.19 -3.74 -18.53
CA GLU A 71 3.56 -4.08 -19.90
C GLU A 71 2.32 -4.20 -20.79
N ARG A 72 2.27 -3.39 -21.84
CA ARG A 72 1.14 -3.30 -22.77
C ARG A 72 -0.18 -3.04 -22.02
N GLU A 73 -1.05 -4.03 -21.90
CA GLU A 73 -2.36 -3.98 -21.25
C GLU A 73 -2.39 -4.81 -19.96
N THR A 74 -1.24 -5.17 -19.40
CA THR A 74 -1.16 -6.01 -18.20
C THR A 74 -0.26 -5.41 -17.15
N PHE A 75 -0.51 -5.79 -15.90
CA PHE A 75 0.40 -5.52 -14.80
C PHE A 75 0.63 -6.77 -13.95
N ARG A 76 1.78 -6.79 -13.29
CA ARG A 76 2.14 -7.75 -12.27
C ARG A 76 2.72 -6.99 -11.07
N LEU A 77 2.14 -7.18 -9.91
CA LEU A 77 2.58 -6.58 -8.66
C LEU A 77 2.99 -7.69 -7.68
N SER A 78 4.17 -7.57 -7.09
CA SER A 78 4.65 -8.41 -6.00
C SER A 78 4.72 -7.56 -4.73
N ILE A 79 4.04 -8.01 -3.66
CA ILE A 79 4.02 -7.37 -2.36
C ILE A 79 4.70 -8.30 -1.36
N PRO A 80 5.82 -7.89 -0.72
CA PRO A 80 6.49 -8.72 0.27
C PRO A 80 5.62 -8.86 1.52
N LEU A 81 5.50 -10.08 2.04
CA LEU A 81 4.80 -10.37 3.27
C LEU A 81 5.77 -10.46 4.45
N THR A 82 5.42 -9.81 5.54
CA THR A 82 6.15 -9.91 6.81
C THR A 82 5.42 -10.92 7.69
N PRO A 83 6.07 -12.02 8.13
CA PRO A 83 5.47 -12.92 9.10
C PRO A 83 5.41 -12.26 10.48
N GLY A 84 4.33 -12.57 11.26
CA GLY A 84 4.16 -12.10 12.62
C GLY A 84 4.92 -12.92 13.65
N PRO A 85 4.79 -12.55 14.96
CA PRO A 85 3.75 -11.62 15.47
C PRO A 85 4.08 -10.14 15.26
N LEU A 86 3.06 -9.36 14.90
CA LEU A 86 3.13 -7.90 14.91
C LEU A 86 2.22 -7.31 15.99
N ARG A 87 2.46 -6.06 16.36
CA ARG A 87 1.81 -5.39 17.49
C ARG A 87 0.90 -4.26 17.02
N TYR A 88 -0.33 -4.27 17.53
CA TYR A 88 -1.27 -3.15 17.42
C TYR A 88 -1.28 -2.38 18.73
N TYR A 89 -0.90 -1.11 18.72
CA TYR A 89 -0.79 -0.26 19.92
C TYR A 89 -2.11 0.46 20.19
N LEU A 90 -2.63 0.25 21.42
CA LEU A 90 -3.88 0.85 21.87
C LEU A 90 -3.64 2.32 22.27
N LYS A 91 -4.54 3.22 21.87
CA LYS A 91 -4.43 4.65 22.15
C LYS A 91 -4.61 4.96 23.65
N ASP A 92 -5.55 4.28 24.32
CA ASP A 92 -5.96 4.55 25.69
C ASP A 92 -5.19 3.69 26.71
N TYR A 93 -3.85 3.68 26.67
CA TYR A 93 -3.00 2.86 27.55
C TYR A 93 -3.32 3.01 29.05
N ARG A 94 -3.81 4.17 29.48
CA ARG A 94 -4.15 4.45 30.89
C ARG A 94 -5.29 3.57 31.43
N LYS A 95 -6.08 2.95 30.57
CA LYS A 95 -7.18 2.04 30.92
C LYS A 95 -6.72 0.60 31.14
N TYR A 96 -5.42 0.32 30.94
CA TYR A 96 -4.86 -1.02 30.95
C TYR A 96 -3.72 -1.16 31.98
N ASP A 97 -3.53 -2.39 32.45
CA ASP A 97 -2.33 -2.85 33.13
C ASP A 97 -1.60 -3.84 32.24
N TYR A 98 -0.28 -3.81 32.26
CA TYR A 98 0.60 -4.70 31.51
C TYR A 98 1.05 -5.87 32.38
N LEU A 99 1.02 -7.08 31.82
CA LEU A 99 1.49 -8.33 32.44
C LEU A 99 2.83 -8.71 31.81
N PRO A 100 3.98 -8.40 32.45
CA PRO A 100 5.30 -8.58 31.84
C PRO A 100 5.63 -10.04 31.47
N GLN A 101 5.19 -11.00 32.28
CA GLN A 101 5.47 -12.43 32.04
C GLN A 101 4.69 -13.01 30.84
N GLU A 102 3.57 -12.39 30.51
CA GLU A 102 2.64 -12.86 29.48
C GLU A 102 2.68 -11.96 28.22
N GLU A 103 3.48 -10.88 28.27
CA GLU A 103 3.62 -9.87 27.20
C GLU A 103 2.26 -9.37 26.66
N ARG A 104 1.28 -9.17 27.53
CA ARG A 104 -0.05 -8.72 27.16
C ARG A 104 -0.60 -7.66 28.11
N VAL A 105 -1.63 -6.97 27.64
CA VAL A 105 -2.37 -5.98 28.42
C VAL A 105 -3.73 -6.51 28.84
N VAL A 106 -4.19 -6.06 30.00
CA VAL A 106 -5.51 -6.40 30.56
C VAL A 106 -6.20 -5.10 30.97
N PRO A 107 -7.49 -4.91 30.65
CA PRO A 107 -8.24 -3.76 31.15
C PRO A 107 -8.19 -3.69 32.68
N LYS A 108 -8.05 -2.50 33.24
CA LYS A 108 -7.98 -2.30 34.73
C LYS A 108 -9.17 -2.88 35.45
N THR A 109 -10.33 -2.94 34.82
CA THR A 109 -11.53 -3.58 35.38
C THR A 109 -11.35 -5.08 35.65
N LEU A 110 -10.56 -5.77 34.81
CA LEU A 110 -10.22 -7.18 34.98
C LEU A 110 -8.91 -7.37 35.77
N ALA A 111 -7.97 -6.43 35.66
CA ALA A 111 -6.69 -6.47 36.31
C ALA A 111 -6.80 -6.43 37.86
N LYS A 112 -7.95 -5.99 38.40
CA LYS A 112 -8.20 -6.04 39.87
C LYS A 112 -8.15 -7.46 40.46
N TYR A 113 -8.37 -8.48 39.64
CA TYR A 113 -8.30 -9.90 40.06
C TYR A 113 -6.93 -10.52 39.86
N VAL A 114 -5.95 -9.79 39.30
CA VAL A 114 -4.58 -10.23 39.08
C VAL A 114 -3.72 -9.77 40.26
N ASP A 115 -2.80 -10.63 40.71
CA ASP A 115 -1.85 -10.33 41.77
C ASP A 115 -1.08 -9.03 41.43
N PRO A 116 -1.02 -8.06 42.40
CA PRO A 116 -0.30 -6.80 42.20
C PRO A 116 1.17 -6.98 41.80
N SER A 117 1.83 -8.04 42.24
CA SER A 117 3.25 -8.34 41.91
C SER A 117 3.46 -8.73 40.45
N ARG A 118 2.41 -9.15 39.75
CA ARG A 118 2.47 -9.64 38.35
C ARG A 118 2.04 -8.63 37.32
N LYS A 119 1.66 -7.42 37.73
CA LYS A 119 1.18 -6.38 36.83
C LYS A 119 1.85 -5.05 37.08
N THR A 120 1.96 -4.25 36.03
CA THR A 120 2.44 -2.88 36.08
C THR A 120 1.48 -1.99 35.27
N PRO A 121 1.34 -0.69 35.59
CA PRO A 121 0.59 0.22 34.73
C PRO A 121 1.11 0.17 33.30
N ALA A 122 0.22 0.05 32.31
CA ALA A 122 0.62 0.06 30.93
C ALA A 122 1.15 1.43 30.50
N THR A 123 2.16 1.43 29.66
CA THR A 123 2.73 2.62 28.98
C THR A 123 2.35 2.59 27.51
N PRO A 124 2.56 3.67 26.74
CA PRO A 124 2.34 3.64 25.30
C PRO A 124 3.09 2.51 24.58
N GLN A 125 4.31 2.15 25.05
CA GLN A 125 5.15 1.11 24.47
C GLN A 125 4.69 -0.32 24.84
N THR A 126 4.10 -0.48 26.02
CA THR A 126 3.67 -1.79 26.54
C THR A 126 2.18 -2.07 26.31
N CYS A 127 1.40 -1.06 25.88
CA CYS A 127 -0.02 -1.21 25.64
C CYS A 127 -0.29 -1.65 24.20
N PHE A 128 -0.13 -2.94 23.93
CA PHE A 128 -0.35 -3.51 22.61
C PHE A 128 -1.09 -4.85 22.65
N LEU A 129 -1.71 -5.16 21.51
CA LEU A 129 -2.23 -6.50 21.20
C LEU A 129 -1.29 -7.13 20.18
N SER A 130 -0.80 -8.34 20.46
CA SER A 130 0.00 -9.12 19.53
C SER A 130 -0.90 -9.97 18.63
N ARG A 131 -0.58 -10.03 17.35
CA ARG A 131 -1.30 -10.87 16.39
C ARG A 131 -0.31 -11.65 15.53
N ASP A 132 -0.48 -12.96 15.51
CA ASP A 132 0.20 -13.83 14.57
C ASP A 132 -0.49 -13.78 13.21
N GLY A 133 0.31 -13.82 12.16
CA GLY A 133 -0.20 -13.80 10.80
C GLY A 133 0.84 -13.36 9.78
N ARG A 134 0.38 -13.04 8.59
CA ARG A 134 1.21 -12.44 7.53
C ARG A 134 0.69 -11.06 7.24
N PHE A 135 1.59 -10.13 7.08
CA PHE A 135 1.29 -8.72 6.98
C PHE A 135 1.97 -8.13 5.76
N PHE A 136 1.32 -7.21 5.11
CA PHE A 136 1.89 -6.44 4.01
C PHE A 136 2.01 -4.95 4.39
N PRO A 137 2.99 -4.22 3.81
CA PRO A 137 3.23 -2.83 4.19
C PRO A 137 2.04 -1.94 3.85
N LEU A 138 1.67 -1.04 4.76
CA LEU A 138 0.72 0.03 4.47
C LEU A 138 1.43 1.13 3.69
N LEU A 139 0.88 1.49 2.54
CA LEU A 139 1.35 2.65 1.78
C LEU A 139 0.88 3.95 2.46
N GLY A 140 1.75 4.96 2.53
CA GLY A 140 1.51 6.16 3.33
C GLY A 140 0.22 6.93 3.02
N GLU A 141 -0.25 6.88 1.77
CA GLU A 141 -1.47 7.55 1.31
C GLU A 141 -2.70 6.61 1.24
N PHE A 142 -2.52 5.35 1.62
CA PHE A 142 -3.61 4.39 1.58
C PHE A 142 -4.63 4.67 2.69
N GLN A 143 -5.86 4.98 2.30
CA GLN A 143 -6.95 5.19 3.23
C GLN A 143 -7.50 3.84 3.68
N THR A 144 -7.37 3.57 4.97
CA THR A 144 -8.01 2.43 5.61
C THR A 144 -9.31 2.88 6.29
N GLU A 145 -10.22 1.95 6.53
CA GLU A 145 -11.36 2.20 7.42
C GLU A 145 -10.85 2.62 8.81
N GLU A 146 -11.57 3.49 9.49
CA GLU A 146 -11.19 3.96 10.86
C GLU A 146 -11.02 2.82 11.85
N SER A 147 -11.67 1.69 11.62
CA SER A 147 -11.61 0.47 12.41
C SER A 147 -10.44 -0.45 12.07
N ALA A 148 -9.67 -0.18 11.02
CA ALA A 148 -8.58 -1.05 10.60
C ALA A 148 -7.44 -1.09 11.63
N TYR A 149 -7.02 -2.28 12.03
CA TYR A 149 -5.88 -2.47 12.91
C TYR A 149 -4.57 -2.29 12.14
N LEU A 150 -3.82 -1.22 12.50
CA LEU A 150 -2.52 -0.94 11.91
C LEU A 150 -1.42 -1.49 12.81
N PHE A 151 -0.72 -2.50 12.32
CA PHE A 151 0.31 -3.21 13.06
C PHE A 151 1.70 -2.61 12.84
N ARG A 152 2.61 -2.81 13.80
CA ARG A 152 4.02 -2.42 13.75
C ARG A 152 4.90 -3.52 14.32
N LYS A 153 6.17 -3.55 13.95
CA LYS A 153 7.17 -4.46 14.53
C LYS A 153 7.55 -4.04 15.95
N SER A 154 7.69 -2.72 16.18
CA SER A 154 7.95 -2.11 17.48
C SER A 154 7.20 -0.79 17.62
N TYR A 155 7.20 -0.19 18.81
CA TYR A 155 6.55 1.10 19.05
C TYR A 155 7.21 2.24 18.26
N GLU A 156 8.54 2.20 18.12
CA GLU A 156 9.32 3.20 17.39
C GLU A 156 9.30 3.00 15.87
N ASP A 157 8.83 1.85 15.39
CA ASP A 157 8.75 1.59 13.96
C ASP A 157 7.69 2.52 13.33
N ARG A 158 8.13 3.33 12.39
CA ARG A 158 7.25 4.22 11.62
C ARG A 158 6.44 3.49 10.56
N ARG A 159 6.94 2.34 10.12
CA ARG A 159 6.27 1.53 9.11
C ARG A 159 5.08 0.81 9.74
N GLN A 160 3.96 0.93 9.08
CA GLN A 160 2.71 0.25 9.45
C GLN A 160 2.43 -0.90 8.49
N TYR A 161 1.68 -1.87 9.00
CA TYR A 161 1.34 -3.08 8.26
C TYR A 161 -0.13 -3.41 8.44
N LEU A 162 -0.71 -4.02 7.41
CA LEU A 162 -2.06 -4.58 7.42
C LEU A 162 -1.99 -6.10 7.47
N LEU A 163 -2.89 -6.71 8.21
CA LEU A 163 -3.03 -8.17 8.24
C LEU A 163 -3.58 -8.66 6.90
N LEU A 164 -2.98 -9.71 6.37
CA LEU A 164 -3.49 -10.39 5.18
C LEU A 164 -4.65 -11.32 5.57
N ASP A 165 -5.84 -10.79 5.60
CA ASP A 165 -7.10 -11.51 5.82
C ASP A 165 -7.95 -11.56 4.54
N ASP A 166 -9.16 -12.10 4.64
CA ASP A 166 -10.05 -12.23 3.48
C ASP A 166 -10.51 -10.86 2.94
N THR A 167 -10.64 -9.86 3.81
CA THR A 167 -10.97 -8.48 3.40
C THR A 167 -9.85 -7.89 2.55
N ALA A 168 -8.61 -8.06 3.01
CA ALA A 168 -7.41 -7.60 2.30
C ALA A 168 -7.18 -8.34 0.96
N LYS A 169 -7.73 -9.53 0.80
CA LYS A 169 -7.70 -10.30 -0.46
C LYS A 169 -8.85 -9.96 -1.41
N SER A 170 -9.79 -9.12 -1.01
CA SER A 170 -10.90 -8.73 -1.89
C SER A 170 -10.40 -7.91 -3.08
N THR A 171 -11.02 -8.12 -4.23
CA THR A 171 -10.64 -7.42 -5.47
C THR A 171 -10.69 -5.91 -5.30
N SER A 172 -11.74 -5.39 -4.65
CA SER A 172 -11.90 -3.95 -4.44
C SER A 172 -10.78 -3.35 -3.58
N PHE A 173 -10.40 -4.05 -2.51
CA PHE A 173 -9.30 -3.61 -1.65
C PHE A 173 -7.97 -3.62 -2.40
N LEU A 174 -7.69 -4.70 -3.15
CA LEU A 174 -6.45 -4.84 -3.92
C LEU A 174 -6.37 -3.77 -5.03
N GLU A 175 -7.46 -3.48 -5.73
CA GLU A 175 -7.50 -2.41 -6.74
C GLU A 175 -7.24 -1.04 -6.11
N GLN A 176 -7.83 -0.74 -4.95
CA GLN A 176 -7.55 0.50 -4.22
C GLN A 176 -6.08 0.58 -3.78
N TYR A 177 -5.53 -0.52 -3.26
CA TYR A 177 -4.13 -0.58 -2.84
C TYR A 177 -3.16 -0.36 -4.01
N ILE A 178 -3.41 -1.03 -5.14
CA ILE A 178 -2.61 -0.87 -6.36
C ILE A 178 -2.75 0.56 -6.90
N ARG A 179 -3.95 1.12 -6.89
CA ARG A 179 -4.18 2.51 -7.28
C ARG A 179 -3.34 3.47 -6.46
N THR A 180 -3.32 3.32 -5.13
CA THR A 180 -2.49 4.14 -4.24
C THR A 180 -0.99 3.98 -4.56
N PHE A 181 -0.52 2.74 -4.80
CA PHE A 181 0.85 2.49 -5.24
C PHE A 181 1.18 3.23 -6.55
N LEU A 182 0.29 3.17 -7.52
CA LEU A 182 0.50 3.79 -8.83
C LEU A 182 0.44 5.33 -8.78
N LEU A 183 -0.43 5.90 -7.93
CA LEU A 183 -0.52 7.36 -7.73
C LEU A 183 0.77 7.98 -7.20
N HIS A 184 1.59 7.21 -6.47
CA HIS A 184 2.92 7.66 -6.06
C HIS A 184 3.83 7.98 -7.26
N PHE A 185 3.70 7.24 -8.37
CA PHE A 185 4.52 7.42 -9.57
C PHE A 185 3.81 8.26 -10.65
N PHE A 186 2.49 8.24 -10.67
CA PHE A 186 1.64 8.93 -11.65
C PHE A 186 0.63 9.82 -10.92
N PRO A 187 1.10 10.89 -10.26
CA PRO A 187 0.20 11.78 -9.51
C PRO A 187 -0.83 12.40 -10.46
N GLN A 188 -2.06 12.45 -9.99
CA GLN A 188 -3.11 13.18 -10.67
C GLN A 188 -3.03 14.66 -10.25
N GLU A 189 -3.15 15.57 -11.18
CA GLU A 189 -3.36 16.98 -10.80
C GLU A 189 -4.70 17.10 -10.05
N PRO A 190 -4.76 17.91 -8.98
CA PRO A 190 -6.04 18.21 -8.38
C PRO A 190 -6.94 18.76 -9.48
N SER A 191 -8.13 18.16 -9.65
CA SER A 191 -9.15 18.70 -10.54
C SER A 191 -9.44 20.11 -10.05
N ASP A 192 -9.18 21.12 -10.90
CA ASP A 192 -9.58 22.50 -10.62
C ASP A 192 -11.06 22.49 -10.22
N PRO A 193 -11.42 23.05 -9.07
CA PRO A 193 -12.83 23.23 -8.74
C PRO A 193 -13.39 24.26 -9.69
N SER A 194 -14.16 23.78 -10.67
CA SER A 194 -14.96 24.62 -11.56
C SER A 194 -16.09 25.28 -10.80
#